data_e2dd3db27e04e82a862a262c0c7dbb59
#
_entry.id   e2dd3db27e04e82a862a262c0c7dbb59
#
_cell.length_a   1.000
_cell.length_b   1.000
_cell.length_c   1.000
_cell.angle_alpha   90.00
_cell.angle_beta   90.00
_cell.angle_gamma   90.00
#
_symmetry.space_group_name_H-M   'P 1'
#
loop_
_entity.id
_entity.type
_entity.pdbx_description
1 polymer ?
#
loop_
_entity_poly.entity_id
_entity_poly.type
_entity_poly.pdbx_seq_one_letter_code
_entity_poly.pdbx_strand_id
1 'polypeptide(L)'
;MSELNDLIISYKNLSFSDRVAFYTTVSNDISVDGGDLQPFLIETRLTDGKACIYCEGSRVVKNGTRKDGTQRYLCRDCGKSFIPSSHSVTSRTRKRLSVWADYLRCMMDRKTLKESAEECQISVSTAFAWRHKILDALQELAGRARLDGTVEADETYFNVSYKGNHTKSRDFTMPRPAHKRGDDVHTKGLSSEKVCVPCAVSDRGIAYAKPVKLGKVSSECIKAAFDQVISPGAVLCTDREKAYLALAEQKGLDLVRMDTGRCTTRLEGKAPGIQRINACHNVLKGFIRRFHGVSTKHLESYIAWNDLIVSNRRQRSELTKQLLGHILCARITRYNREISKRPAIPLFKAAGAQ
;
A
#
# COMPACT_ATOMS: atom_id res chain seq x y z
N MET A 1 8.54 -39.59 15.69
CA MET A 1 8.12 -38.54 16.66
C MET A 1 9.24 -37.54 16.97
N SER A 2 10.52 -37.87 16.78
CA SER A 2 11.67 -36.95 16.96
C SER A 2 11.70 -35.83 15.90
N GLU A 3 11.59 -36.18 14.63
CA GLU A 3 11.70 -35.21 13.50
C GLU A 3 10.65 -34.11 13.55
N LEU A 4 9.40 -34.41 13.93
CA LEU A 4 8.34 -33.41 14.06
C LEU A 4 8.63 -32.44 15.23
N ASN A 5 9.15 -32.95 16.35
CA ASN A 5 9.54 -32.11 17.48
C ASN A 5 10.72 -31.20 17.14
N ASP A 6 11.68 -31.68 16.40
CA ASP A 6 12.85 -30.89 15.96
C ASP A 6 12.42 -29.79 14.96
N LEU A 7 11.48 -30.12 14.08
CA LEU A 7 10.87 -29.14 13.17
C LEU A 7 10.09 -28.06 13.93
N ILE A 8 9.31 -28.43 14.95
CA ILE A 8 8.56 -27.51 15.81
C ILE A 8 9.52 -26.59 16.59
N ILE A 9 10.63 -27.11 17.09
CA ILE A 9 11.64 -26.33 17.80
C ILE A 9 12.31 -25.35 16.84
N SER A 10 12.72 -25.81 15.65
CA SER A 10 13.30 -24.96 14.62
C SER A 10 12.36 -23.85 14.20
N TYR A 11 11.08 -24.17 13.98
CA TYR A 11 10.04 -23.21 13.67
C TYR A 11 9.86 -22.14 14.78
N LYS A 12 9.88 -22.54 16.05
CA LYS A 12 9.76 -21.62 17.20
C LYS A 12 10.93 -20.65 17.32
N ASN A 13 12.09 -21.01 16.81
CA ASN A 13 13.30 -20.18 16.83
C ASN A 13 13.40 -19.22 15.63
N LEU A 14 12.51 -19.34 14.62
CA LEU A 14 12.46 -18.43 13.48
C LEU A 14 12.00 -17.03 13.90
N SER A 15 12.47 -16.03 13.16
CA SER A 15 11.92 -14.67 13.28
C SER A 15 10.42 -14.66 12.94
N PHE A 16 9.71 -13.62 13.37
CA PHE A 16 8.28 -13.46 13.05
C PHE A 16 8.02 -13.51 11.54
N SER A 17 8.85 -12.84 10.73
CA SER A 17 8.72 -12.84 9.27
C SER A 17 8.93 -14.23 8.67
N ASP A 18 9.91 -14.98 9.19
CA ASP A 18 10.23 -16.31 8.70
C ASP A 18 9.18 -17.35 9.11
N ARG A 19 8.58 -17.22 10.30
CA ARG A 19 7.42 -18.03 10.70
C ARG A 19 6.22 -17.80 9.83
N VAL A 20 5.96 -16.54 9.45
CA VAL A 20 4.89 -16.18 8.49
C VAL A 20 5.18 -16.81 7.13
N ALA A 21 6.39 -16.70 6.62
CA ALA A 21 6.81 -17.30 5.35
C ALA A 21 6.68 -18.84 5.37
N PHE A 22 7.18 -19.49 6.40
CA PHE A 22 7.09 -20.94 6.58
C PHE A 22 5.64 -21.43 6.63
N TYR A 23 4.80 -20.82 7.48
CA TYR A 23 3.38 -21.19 7.57
C TYR A 23 2.66 -21.00 6.25
N THR A 24 2.95 -19.91 5.55
CA THR A 24 2.30 -19.63 4.27
C THR A 24 2.72 -20.64 3.19
N THR A 25 3.97 -21.10 3.22
CA THR A 25 4.46 -22.17 2.33
C THR A 25 3.73 -23.48 2.63
N VAL A 26 3.71 -23.92 3.88
CA VAL A 26 3.03 -25.14 4.31
C VAL A 26 1.53 -25.07 4.07
N SER A 27 0.89 -23.92 4.34
CA SER A 27 -0.55 -23.74 4.07
C SER A 27 -0.89 -23.79 2.59
N ASN A 28 0.01 -23.35 1.70
CA ASN A 28 -0.20 -23.48 0.26
C ASN A 28 -0.04 -24.93 -0.21
N ASP A 29 0.83 -25.71 0.39
CA ASP A 29 1.00 -27.12 0.08
C ASP A 29 -0.18 -27.95 0.61
N ILE A 30 -0.77 -27.54 1.74
CA ILE A 30 -1.92 -28.20 2.37
C ILE A 30 -3.26 -27.67 1.82
N SER A 31 -3.32 -26.39 1.42
CA SER A 31 -4.58 -25.69 1.06
C SER A 31 -4.87 -25.66 -0.43
N VAL A 32 -4.79 -26.79 -1.10
CA VAL A 32 -5.65 -26.98 -2.28
C VAL A 32 -7.14 -26.85 -1.89
N ASP A 33 -7.49 -26.97 -0.61
CA ASP A 33 -8.85 -26.97 -0.06
C ASP A 33 -9.08 -26.03 1.14
N GLY A 34 -8.62 -24.77 1.09
CA GLY A 34 -9.12 -23.75 1.99
C GLY A 34 -8.87 -23.93 3.48
N GLY A 35 -7.68 -24.29 3.89
CA GLY A 35 -7.28 -24.51 5.28
C GLY A 35 -7.67 -23.34 6.23
N ASP A 36 -8.03 -23.66 7.46
CA ASP A 36 -8.41 -22.68 8.46
C ASP A 36 -7.18 -21.85 8.91
N LEU A 37 -7.16 -20.57 8.57
CA LEU A 37 -6.11 -19.63 8.97
C LEU A 37 -6.24 -19.16 10.45
N GLN A 38 -7.26 -19.62 11.19
CA GLN A 38 -7.45 -19.24 12.59
C GLN A 38 -6.32 -19.71 13.51
N PRO A 39 -5.84 -20.97 13.44
CA PRO A 39 -4.71 -21.42 14.26
C PRO A 39 -3.47 -20.55 14.03
N PHE A 40 -3.15 -20.23 12.78
CA PHE A 40 -2.04 -19.35 12.42
C PHE A 40 -2.20 -17.95 13.03
N LEU A 41 -3.40 -17.36 12.92
CA LEU A 41 -3.68 -16.05 13.49
C LEU A 41 -3.49 -16.04 15.01
N ILE A 42 -3.95 -17.10 15.69
CA ILE A 42 -3.79 -17.27 17.13
C ILE A 42 -2.30 -17.35 17.48
N GLU A 43 -1.59 -18.23 16.85
CA GLU A 43 -0.17 -18.44 17.08
C GLU A 43 0.65 -17.17 16.81
N THR A 44 0.44 -16.55 15.67
CA THR A 44 1.20 -15.37 15.24
C THR A 44 0.97 -14.14 16.12
N ARG A 45 -0.27 -13.90 16.57
CA ARG A 45 -0.62 -12.69 17.35
C ARG A 45 -0.50 -12.85 18.85
N LEU A 46 -0.55 -14.06 19.36
CA LEU A 46 -0.65 -14.31 20.80
C LEU A 46 0.51 -15.09 21.40
N THR A 47 1.35 -15.77 20.59
CA THR A 47 2.43 -16.59 21.13
C THR A 47 3.69 -15.81 21.49
N ASP A 48 3.95 -14.69 20.87
CA ASP A 48 5.12 -13.85 21.17
C ASP A 48 4.98 -13.10 22.51
N GLY A 49 4.41 -13.76 23.52
CA GLY A 49 4.30 -13.23 24.86
C GLY A 49 2.90 -13.11 25.41
N LYS A 50 1.86 -13.64 24.72
CA LYS A 50 0.44 -13.51 25.12
C LYS A 50 0.03 -12.08 25.43
N ALA A 51 0.60 -11.11 24.69
CA ALA A 51 0.36 -9.69 24.93
C ALA A 51 -1.07 -9.29 24.59
N CYS A 52 -1.67 -8.48 25.42
CA CYS A 52 -2.97 -7.87 25.19
C CYS A 52 -2.87 -6.92 23.98
N ILE A 53 -3.81 -7.05 23.04
CA ILE A 53 -3.87 -6.17 21.85
C ILE A 53 -4.28 -4.73 22.16
N TYR A 54 -4.71 -4.43 23.38
CA TYR A 54 -5.14 -3.09 23.80
C TYR A 54 -4.12 -2.34 24.66
N CYS A 55 -3.52 -3.04 25.64
CA CYS A 55 -2.61 -2.43 26.61
C CYS A 55 -1.23 -3.08 26.65
N GLU A 56 -0.99 -4.06 25.79
CA GLU A 56 0.26 -4.84 25.73
C GLU A 56 0.60 -5.64 27.00
N GLY A 57 -0.26 -5.60 28.00
CA GLY A 57 -0.10 -6.37 29.25
C GLY A 57 -0.02 -7.87 28.98
N SER A 58 0.76 -8.58 29.80
CA SER A 58 1.06 -10.01 29.63
C SER A 58 0.07 -10.94 30.32
N ARG A 59 -0.78 -10.44 31.23
CA ARG A 59 -1.75 -11.26 31.96
C ARG A 59 -2.99 -11.57 31.13
N VAL A 60 -2.83 -12.31 30.03
CA VAL A 60 -3.90 -12.72 29.10
C VAL A 60 -4.30 -14.18 29.39
N VAL A 61 -5.58 -14.42 29.57
CA VAL A 61 -6.15 -15.73 29.83
C VAL A 61 -7.23 -16.08 28.81
N LYS A 62 -7.44 -17.39 28.56
CA LYS A 62 -8.58 -17.86 27.75
C LYS A 62 -9.90 -17.54 28.48
N ASN A 63 -10.89 -17.06 27.74
CA ASN A 63 -12.19 -16.63 28.25
C ASN A 63 -13.33 -17.20 27.41
N GLY A 64 -13.40 -18.53 27.34
CA GLY A 64 -14.41 -19.24 26.57
C GLY A 64 -14.26 -19.10 25.06
N THR A 65 -15.22 -19.65 24.34
CA THR A 65 -15.26 -19.62 22.86
C THR A 65 -16.54 -18.92 22.38
N ARG A 66 -16.50 -18.45 21.13
CA ARG A 66 -17.69 -17.96 20.44
C ARG A 66 -18.51 -19.15 19.86
N LYS A 67 -19.72 -18.86 19.37
CA LYS A 67 -20.57 -19.86 18.69
C LYS A 67 -19.92 -20.45 17.44
N ASP A 68 -18.99 -19.70 16.80
CA ASP A 68 -18.22 -20.11 15.63
C ASP A 68 -16.91 -20.86 15.97
N GLY A 69 -16.72 -21.24 17.25
CA GLY A 69 -15.51 -21.92 17.72
C GLY A 69 -14.31 -21.00 17.99
N THR A 70 -14.39 -19.71 17.67
CA THR A 70 -13.26 -18.78 17.86
C THR A 70 -12.95 -18.59 19.34
N GLN A 71 -11.69 -18.83 19.75
CA GLN A 71 -11.23 -18.63 21.14
C GLN A 71 -11.31 -17.15 21.51
N ARG A 72 -11.90 -16.85 22.66
CA ARG A 72 -11.86 -15.51 23.28
C ARG A 72 -10.78 -15.46 24.34
N TYR A 73 -10.25 -14.27 24.53
CA TYR A 73 -9.24 -13.95 25.53
C TYR A 73 -9.69 -12.78 26.38
N LEU A 74 -9.22 -12.74 27.63
CA LEU A 74 -9.43 -11.64 28.58
C LEU A 74 -8.06 -11.18 29.09
N CYS A 75 -7.80 -9.89 29.00
CA CYS A 75 -6.65 -9.30 29.67
C CYS A 75 -7.03 -8.93 31.10
N ARG A 76 -6.29 -9.44 32.08
CA ARG A 76 -6.48 -9.10 33.49
C ARG A 76 -5.91 -7.75 33.88
N ASP A 77 -5.05 -7.15 33.04
CA ASP A 77 -4.47 -5.83 33.30
C ASP A 77 -5.46 -4.71 32.95
N CYS A 78 -6.14 -4.78 31.81
CA CYS A 78 -7.09 -3.74 31.37
C CYS A 78 -8.56 -4.16 31.33
N GLY A 79 -8.90 -5.40 31.73
CA GLY A 79 -10.26 -5.92 31.78
C GLY A 79 -10.93 -6.15 30.41
N LYS A 80 -10.26 -5.93 29.29
CA LYS A 80 -10.86 -6.05 27.96
C LYS A 80 -10.78 -7.46 27.41
N SER A 81 -11.90 -7.93 26.84
CA SER A 81 -11.96 -9.19 26.10
C SER A 81 -11.70 -8.97 24.60
N PHE A 82 -11.05 -9.93 23.96
CA PHE A 82 -10.74 -9.88 22.53
C PHE A 82 -10.66 -11.28 21.91
N ILE A 83 -10.63 -11.32 20.59
CA ILE A 83 -10.34 -12.51 19.78
C ILE A 83 -9.09 -12.23 18.94
N PRO A 84 -8.42 -13.25 18.39
CA PRO A 84 -7.18 -13.06 17.62
C PRO A 84 -7.28 -12.04 16.48
N SER A 85 -8.41 -11.95 15.79
CA SER A 85 -8.65 -10.98 14.71
C SER A 85 -9.06 -9.58 15.19
N SER A 86 -9.24 -9.35 16.50
CA SER A 86 -9.59 -8.01 17.01
C SER A 86 -8.45 -7.01 16.69
N HIS A 87 -8.80 -5.77 16.35
CA HIS A 87 -7.84 -4.73 15.92
C HIS A 87 -6.94 -5.12 14.73
N SER A 88 -7.41 -5.99 13.84
CA SER A 88 -6.75 -6.27 12.57
C SER A 88 -7.59 -5.77 11.39
N VAL A 89 -7.03 -5.83 10.20
CA VAL A 89 -7.75 -5.56 8.94
C VAL A 89 -9.00 -6.45 8.82
N THR A 90 -8.90 -7.70 9.28
CA THR A 90 -9.97 -8.70 9.25
C THR A 90 -10.95 -8.60 10.45
N SER A 91 -10.78 -7.62 11.33
CA SER A 91 -11.65 -7.47 12.48
C SER A 91 -13.12 -7.27 12.08
N ARG A 92 -14.05 -7.85 12.87
CA ARG A 92 -15.51 -7.80 12.66
C ARG A 92 -15.97 -8.42 11.33
N THR A 93 -15.15 -9.26 10.69
CA THR A 93 -15.58 -10.04 9.53
C THR A 93 -16.53 -11.16 9.93
N ARG A 94 -17.48 -11.48 9.03
CA ARG A 94 -18.31 -12.69 9.11
C ARG A 94 -17.86 -13.75 8.11
N LYS A 95 -16.90 -13.43 7.26
CA LYS A 95 -16.34 -14.33 6.27
C LYS A 95 -15.10 -15.02 6.83
N ARG A 96 -14.83 -16.25 6.38
CA ARG A 96 -13.63 -17.00 6.75
C ARG A 96 -12.38 -16.27 6.29
N LEU A 97 -11.26 -16.49 6.97
CA LEU A 97 -9.98 -15.87 6.62
C LEU A 97 -9.46 -16.32 5.26
N SER A 98 -9.79 -17.54 4.81
CA SER A 98 -9.48 -18.03 3.46
C SER A 98 -10.04 -17.11 2.38
N VAL A 99 -11.26 -16.59 2.53
CA VAL A 99 -11.87 -15.65 1.58
C VAL A 99 -11.09 -14.32 1.52
N TRP A 100 -10.46 -13.91 2.62
CA TRP A 100 -9.57 -12.75 2.62
C TRP A 100 -8.27 -13.03 1.86
N ALA A 101 -7.72 -14.24 1.96
CA ALA A 101 -6.56 -14.66 1.19
C ALA A 101 -6.88 -14.69 -0.31
N ASP A 102 -8.05 -15.23 -0.70
CA ASP A 102 -8.53 -15.22 -2.08
C ASP A 102 -8.69 -13.80 -2.61
N TYR A 103 -9.28 -12.93 -1.79
CA TYR A 103 -9.45 -11.52 -2.14
C TYR A 103 -8.10 -10.81 -2.34
N LEU A 104 -7.10 -11.09 -1.50
CA LEU A 104 -5.76 -10.56 -1.68
C LEU A 104 -5.13 -11.06 -2.98
N ARG A 105 -5.31 -12.34 -3.35
CA ARG A 105 -4.88 -12.88 -4.67
C ARG A 105 -5.53 -12.12 -5.81
N CYS A 106 -6.84 -11.87 -5.74
CA CYS A 106 -7.54 -11.03 -6.72
C CYS A 106 -6.92 -9.62 -6.84
N MET A 107 -6.51 -9.02 -5.71
CA MET A 107 -5.80 -7.74 -5.73
C MET A 107 -4.44 -7.87 -6.41
N MET A 108 -3.66 -8.90 -6.07
CA MET A 108 -2.37 -9.14 -6.74
C MET A 108 -2.54 -9.34 -8.24
N ASP A 109 -3.64 -9.93 -8.69
CA ASP A 109 -4.00 -10.08 -10.11
C ASP A 109 -4.61 -8.81 -10.71
N ARG A 110 -4.62 -7.72 -9.96
CA ARG A 110 -5.15 -6.41 -10.40
C ARG A 110 -6.61 -6.48 -10.84
N LYS A 111 -7.40 -7.39 -10.27
CA LYS A 111 -8.83 -7.53 -10.58
C LYS A 111 -9.61 -6.31 -10.12
N THR A 112 -10.64 -5.96 -10.87
CA THR A 112 -11.59 -4.90 -10.51
C THR A 112 -12.42 -5.31 -9.29
N LEU A 113 -13.17 -4.37 -8.71
CA LEU A 113 -14.06 -4.69 -7.58
C LEU A 113 -15.13 -5.72 -7.95
N LYS A 114 -15.66 -5.65 -9.19
CA LYS A 114 -16.68 -6.57 -9.67
C LYS A 114 -16.11 -7.97 -9.84
N GLU A 115 -15.01 -8.13 -10.56
CA GLU A 115 -14.31 -9.40 -10.75
C GLU A 115 -13.94 -10.05 -9.41
N SER A 116 -13.38 -9.26 -8.46
CA SER A 116 -13.02 -9.77 -7.14
C SER A 116 -14.24 -10.17 -6.30
N ALA A 117 -15.36 -9.44 -6.42
CA ALA A 117 -16.59 -9.74 -5.72
C ALA A 117 -17.22 -11.06 -6.21
N GLU A 118 -17.23 -11.26 -7.52
CA GLU A 118 -17.72 -12.49 -8.17
C GLU A 118 -16.89 -13.70 -7.74
N GLU A 119 -15.55 -13.61 -7.84
CA GLU A 119 -14.65 -14.72 -7.52
C GLU A 119 -14.69 -15.11 -6.03
N CYS A 120 -14.71 -14.12 -5.14
CA CYS A 120 -14.75 -14.36 -3.69
C CYS A 120 -16.19 -14.56 -3.14
N GLN A 121 -17.20 -14.56 -3.99
CA GLN A 121 -18.61 -14.67 -3.60
C GLN A 121 -19.00 -13.70 -2.47
N ILE A 122 -18.65 -12.42 -2.66
CA ILE A 122 -18.98 -11.32 -1.76
C ILE A 122 -19.68 -10.21 -2.53
N SER A 123 -20.35 -9.30 -1.83
CA SER A 123 -20.94 -8.12 -2.47
C SER A 123 -19.86 -7.14 -2.94
N VAL A 124 -20.13 -6.37 -4.00
CA VAL A 124 -19.23 -5.31 -4.48
C VAL A 124 -18.92 -4.27 -3.40
N SER A 125 -19.91 -3.97 -2.52
CA SER A 125 -19.70 -3.07 -1.38
C SER A 125 -18.74 -3.66 -0.33
N THR A 126 -18.80 -4.98 -0.10
CA THR A 126 -17.83 -5.69 0.75
C THR A 126 -16.45 -5.67 0.09
N ALA A 127 -16.35 -5.97 -1.20
CA ALA A 127 -15.11 -5.93 -1.96
C ALA A 127 -14.47 -4.53 -1.88
N PHE A 128 -15.27 -3.46 -2.04
CA PHE A 128 -14.81 -2.08 -1.89
C PHE A 128 -14.23 -1.82 -0.49
N ALA A 129 -14.97 -2.17 0.55
CA ALA A 129 -14.53 -1.97 1.93
C ALA A 129 -13.25 -2.75 2.25
N TRP A 130 -13.16 -4.01 1.82
CA TRP A 130 -11.99 -4.86 2.03
C TRP A 130 -10.77 -4.31 1.29
N ARG A 131 -10.94 -3.89 0.02
CA ARG A 131 -9.85 -3.27 -0.75
C ARG A 131 -9.23 -2.11 0.01
N HIS A 132 -10.04 -1.19 0.51
CA HIS A 132 -9.51 -0.02 1.20
C HIS A 132 -8.92 -0.34 2.57
N LYS A 133 -9.46 -1.31 3.29
CA LYS A 133 -8.85 -1.80 4.54
C LYS A 133 -7.46 -2.42 4.29
N ILE A 134 -7.33 -3.24 3.25
CA ILE A 134 -6.07 -3.84 2.84
C ILE A 134 -5.10 -2.75 2.39
N LEU A 135 -5.54 -1.84 1.54
CA LEU A 135 -4.69 -0.75 1.04
C LEU A 135 -4.16 0.15 2.17
N ASP A 136 -4.96 0.41 3.21
CA ASP A 136 -4.49 1.16 4.38
C ASP A 136 -3.37 0.43 5.13
N ALA A 137 -3.46 -0.90 5.25
CA ALA A 137 -2.38 -1.69 5.83
C ALA A 137 -1.13 -1.69 4.95
N LEU A 138 -1.29 -1.72 3.63
CA LEU A 138 -0.18 -1.71 2.68
C LEU A 138 0.56 -0.37 2.63
N GLN A 139 -0.07 0.75 2.98
CA GLN A 139 0.59 2.06 3.04
C GLN A 139 1.75 2.07 4.04
N GLU A 140 1.65 1.34 5.14
CA GLU A 140 2.76 1.20 6.11
C GLU A 140 3.99 0.53 5.48
N LEU A 141 3.78 -0.44 4.59
CA LEU A 141 4.87 -1.10 3.87
C LEU A 141 5.45 -0.21 2.77
N ALA A 142 4.61 0.48 2.02
CA ALA A 142 5.04 1.41 0.98
C ALA A 142 5.92 2.53 1.54
N GLY A 143 5.61 3.06 2.73
CA GLY A 143 6.41 4.07 3.43
C GLY A 143 7.82 3.59 3.85
N ARG A 144 8.10 2.29 3.78
CA ARG A 144 9.42 1.71 4.06
C ARG A 144 10.33 1.63 2.85
N ALA A 145 9.87 2.01 1.66
CA ALA A 145 10.68 2.00 0.45
C ALA A 145 11.97 2.83 0.66
N ARG A 146 13.09 2.30 0.19
CA ARG A 146 14.39 2.99 0.17
C ARG A 146 14.97 2.84 -1.22
N LEU A 147 15.33 3.97 -1.81
CA LEU A 147 15.92 4.06 -3.12
C LEU A 147 17.39 4.44 -2.97
N ASP A 148 18.24 3.57 -3.39
CA ASP A 148 19.70 3.72 -3.38
C ASP A 148 20.29 3.51 -4.78
N GLY A 149 21.59 3.70 -4.94
CA GLY A 149 22.28 3.58 -6.24
C GLY A 149 21.85 4.68 -7.20
N THR A 150 21.55 4.32 -8.44
CA THR A 150 21.07 5.26 -9.45
C THR A 150 19.54 5.32 -9.46
N VAL A 151 19.00 6.48 -9.12
CA VAL A 151 17.57 6.76 -9.02
C VAL A 151 17.15 7.69 -10.15
N GLU A 152 16.20 7.26 -10.97
CA GLU A 152 15.54 8.11 -11.97
C GLU A 152 14.27 8.70 -11.35
N ALA A 153 14.05 10.00 -11.46
CA ALA A 153 12.87 10.68 -10.94
C ALA A 153 12.28 11.67 -11.95
N ASP A 154 10.95 11.72 -12.01
CA ASP A 154 10.17 12.61 -12.87
C ASP A 154 8.73 12.67 -12.35
N GLU A 155 7.93 13.65 -12.79
CA GLU A 155 6.53 13.77 -12.40
C GLU A 155 5.58 13.19 -13.45
N THR A 156 4.52 12.57 -12.95
CA THR A 156 3.35 12.28 -13.77
C THR A 156 2.11 12.95 -13.19
N TYR A 157 1.06 13.08 -14.02
CA TYR A 157 -0.14 13.82 -13.66
C TYR A 157 -1.39 12.99 -13.91
N PHE A 158 -2.33 13.05 -12.96
CA PHE A 158 -3.65 12.45 -13.06
C PHE A 158 -4.74 13.50 -12.97
N ASN A 159 -5.82 13.33 -13.72
CA ASN A 159 -6.98 14.22 -13.60
C ASN A 159 -7.62 14.10 -12.22
N VAL A 160 -8.02 15.21 -11.61
CA VAL A 160 -8.81 15.22 -10.38
C VAL A 160 -10.12 14.46 -10.61
N SER A 161 -10.39 13.49 -9.75
CA SER A 161 -11.57 12.65 -9.81
C SER A 161 -12.33 12.68 -8.49
N TYR A 162 -13.58 13.08 -8.55
CA TYR A 162 -14.52 13.04 -7.43
C TYR A 162 -15.38 11.78 -7.42
N LYS A 163 -14.98 10.73 -8.14
CA LYS A 163 -15.72 9.48 -8.25
C LYS A 163 -16.11 8.92 -6.86
N GLY A 164 -17.36 8.50 -6.73
CA GLY A 164 -17.90 7.97 -5.48
C GLY A 164 -18.19 9.01 -4.39
N ASN A 165 -18.00 10.31 -4.67
CA ASN A 165 -18.58 11.38 -3.86
C ASN A 165 -19.96 11.73 -4.43
N HIS A 166 -20.96 11.81 -3.55
CA HIS A 166 -22.35 12.06 -3.97
C HIS A 166 -22.72 13.53 -3.77
N THR A 167 -23.37 14.13 -4.75
CA THR A 167 -23.88 15.50 -4.68
C THR A 167 -24.90 15.71 -3.56
N LYS A 168 -25.55 14.64 -3.10
CA LYS A 168 -26.48 14.65 -1.96
C LYS A 168 -25.79 14.39 -0.60
N SER A 169 -24.47 14.28 -0.55
CA SER A 169 -23.73 14.12 0.71
C SER A 169 -23.79 15.40 1.51
N ARG A 170 -23.98 15.29 2.84
CA ARG A 170 -23.86 16.43 3.75
C ARG A 170 -22.41 16.86 3.98
N ASP A 171 -21.47 15.96 3.73
CA ASP A 171 -20.04 16.13 4.03
C ASP A 171 -19.22 16.55 2.78
N PHE A 172 -19.87 16.70 1.60
CA PHE A 172 -19.18 17.01 0.35
C PHE A 172 -20.05 17.82 -0.59
N THR A 173 -19.53 18.99 -0.99
CA THR A 173 -20.11 19.80 -2.07
C THR A 173 -19.21 19.66 -3.31
N MET A 174 -19.82 19.33 -4.45
CA MET A 174 -19.11 19.21 -5.72
C MET A 174 -18.59 20.60 -6.14
N PRO A 175 -17.27 20.79 -6.30
CA PRO A 175 -16.70 22.12 -6.60
C PRO A 175 -16.90 22.55 -8.07
N ARG A 176 -17.36 21.66 -8.95
CA ARG A 176 -17.63 21.91 -10.35
C ARG A 176 -18.70 20.94 -10.89
N PRO A 177 -19.32 21.22 -12.05
CA PRO A 177 -20.17 20.24 -12.73
C PRO A 177 -19.43 18.93 -13.00
N ALA A 178 -20.15 17.83 -12.94
CA ALA A 178 -19.58 16.53 -13.29
C ALA A 178 -19.19 16.51 -14.78
N HIS A 179 -18.00 16.00 -15.09
CA HIS A 179 -17.62 15.73 -16.47
C HIS A 179 -18.49 14.60 -17.04
N LYS A 180 -18.84 14.70 -18.30
CA LYS A 180 -19.42 13.57 -19.04
C LYS A 180 -18.39 12.47 -19.17
N ARG A 181 -18.86 11.24 -19.35
CA ARG A 181 -17.97 10.08 -19.51
C ARG A 181 -17.11 10.27 -20.77
N GLY A 182 -15.78 10.23 -20.59
CA GLY A 182 -14.82 10.42 -21.68
C GLY A 182 -14.38 11.85 -21.93
N ASP A 183 -14.98 12.85 -21.24
CA ASP A 183 -14.51 14.23 -21.35
C ASP A 183 -13.15 14.38 -20.68
N ASP A 184 -12.21 14.93 -21.42
CA ASP A 184 -10.92 15.37 -20.89
C ASP A 184 -11.08 16.71 -20.14
N VAL A 185 -10.12 17.00 -19.28
CA VAL A 185 -10.01 18.30 -18.65
C VAL A 185 -9.67 19.33 -19.73
N HIS A 186 -10.59 20.27 -19.98
CA HIS A 186 -10.45 21.26 -21.05
C HIS A 186 -9.34 22.30 -20.81
N THR A 187 -8.78 22.35 -19.59
CA THR A 187 -7.70 23.28 -19.25
C THR A 187 -6.38 22.75 -19.77
N LYS A 188 -5.77 23.45 -20.72
CA LYS A 188 -4.46 23.12 -21.28
C LYS A 188 -3.37 23.26 -20.18
N GLY A 189 -2.37 22.37 -20.22
CA GLY A 189 -1.21 22.43 -19.35
C GLY A 189 -1.41 21.85 -17.94
N LEU A 190 -0.55 22.24 -17.00
CA LEU A 190 -0.53 21.77 -15.61
C LEU A 190 -1.45 22.59 -14.71
N SER A 191 -2.75 22.45 -14.92
CA SER A 191 -3.78 23.18 -14.19
C SER A 191 -4.05 22.59 -12.79
N SER A 192 -4.82 23.33 -11.98
CA SER A 192 -5.34 22.87 -10.68
C SER A 192 -6.26 21.65 -10.77
N GLU A 193 -6.67 21.21 -11.96
CA GLU A 193 -7.41 19.97 -12.20
C GLU A 193 -6.50 18.74 -12.42
N LYS A 194 -5.19 18.89 -12.30
CA LYS A 194 -4.21 17.83 -12.38
C LYS A 194 -3.57 17.57 -11.02
N VAL A 195 -3.59 16.33 -10.58
CA VAL A 195 -2.86 15.86 -9.39
C VAL A 195 -1.42 15.58 -9.81
N CYS A 196 -0.47 16.30 -9.24
CA CYS A 196 0.95 16.06 -9.43
C CYS A 196 1.40 14.84 -8.60
N VAL A 197 2.06 13.90 -9.24
CA VAL A 197 2.58 12.68 -8.65
C VAL A 197 4.07 12.54 -8.99
N PRO A 198 4.98 13.04 -8.15
CA PRO A 198 6.39 12.72 -8.24
C PRO A 198 6.60 11.21 -8.13
N CYS A 199 7.38 10.67 -9.05
CA CYS A 199 7.72 9.26 -9.16
C CYS A 199 9.22 9.09 -9.15
N ALA A 200 9.72 8.01 -8.55
CA ALA A 200 11.13 7.65 -8.60
C ALA A 200 11.29 6.13 -8.73
N VAL A 201 12.36 5.71 -9.40
CA VAL A 201 12.70 4.30 -9.56
C VAL A 201 14.21 4.11 -9.48
N SER A 202 14.66 3.14 -8.67
CA SER A 202 16.07 2.78 -8.57
C SER A 202 16.51 1.84 -9.70
N ASP A 203 17.82 1.69 -9.89
CA ASP A 203 18.41 0.70 -10.81
C ASP A 203 18.10 -0.75 -10.38
N ARG A 204 17.77 -0.98 -9.11
CA ARG A 204 17.28 -2.27 -8.61
C ARG A 204 15.81 -2.53 -8.92
N GLY A 205 15.10 -1.56 -9.52
CA GLY A 205 13.69 -1.67 -9.89
C GLY A 205 12.71 -1.42 -8.75
N ILE A 206 13.17 -0.84 -7.63
CA ILE A 206 12.29 -0.36 -6.55
C ILE A 206 11.64 0.93 -7.04
N ALA A 207 10.31 0.95 -7.09
CA ALA A 207 9.51 2.09 -7.50
C ALA A 207 8.82 2.75 -6.30
N TYR A 208 8.69 4.05 -6.35
CA TYR A 208 7.95 4.84 -5.38
C TYR A 208 7.30 6.05 -6.06
N ALA A 209 6.05 6.30 -5.75
CA ALA A 209 5.33 7.48 -6.21
C ALA A 209 4.36 7.98 -5.15
N LYS A 210 4.15 9.29 -5.10
CA LYS A 210 3.28 9.92 -4.10
C LYS A 210 2.54 11.12 -4.68
N PRO A 211 1.21 11.19 -4.58
CA PRO A 211 0.46 12.38 -4.96
C PRO A 211 0.71 13.49 -3.92
N VAL A 212 1.09 14.69 -4.36
CA VAL A 212 1.55 15.75 -3.45
C VAL A 212 0.68 16.99 -3.49
N LYS A 213 0.28 17.48 -4.67
CA LYS A 213 -0.52 18.71 -4.82
C LYS A 213 -1.29 18.75 -6.12
N LEU A 214 -2.09 19.77 -6.32
CA LEU A 214 -2.71 20.09 -7.59
C LEU A 214 -1.80 21.05 -8.37
N GLY A 215 -1.74 20.87 -9.70
CA GLY A 215 -0.96 21.72 -10.60
C GLY A 215 0.54 21.42 -10.57
N LYS A 216 1.35 22.41 -10.94
CA LYS A 216 2.80 22.27 -11.11
C LYS A 216 3.51 21.90 -9.81
N VAL A 217 4.54 21.04 -9.89
CA VAL A 217 5.39 20.65 -8.76
C VAL A 217 6.14 21.85 -8.15
N SER A 218 6.50 21.73 -6.88
CA SER A 218 7.38 22.67 -6.17
C SER A 218 8.46 21.92 -5.39
N SER A 219 9.54 22.61 -5.01
CA SER A 219 10.65 22.01 -4.26
C SER A 219 10.21 21.41 -2.94
N GLU A 220 9.26 22.05 -2.22
CA GLU A 220 8.69 21.55 -0.96
C GLU A 220 7.95 20.22 -1.19
N CYS A 221 7.25 20.09 -2.32
CA CYS A 221 6.53 18.87 -2.67
C CYS A 221 7.49 17.73 -3.02
N ILE A 222 8.59 18.00 -3.72
CA ILE A 222 9.64 17.02 -4.01
C ILE A 222 10.31 16.57 -2.72
N LYS A 223 10.66 17.49 -1.81
CA LYS A 223 11.18 17.15 -0.49
C LYS A 223 10.19 16.29 0.30
N ALA A 224 8.92 16.69 0.40
CA ALA A 224 7.89 15.93 1.10
C ALA A 224 7.63 14.53 0.52
N ALA A 225 7.87 14.33 -0.78
CA ALA A 225 7.75 13.03 -1.42
C ALA A 225 8.96 12.13 -1.13
N PHE A 226 10.18 12.65 -1.25
CA PHE A 226 11.38 11.83 -1.39
C PHE A 226 12.37 11.90 -0.24
N ASP A 227 12.21 12.82 0.71
CA ASP A 227 13.16 13.01 1.81
C ASP A 227 13.44 11.73 2.60
N GLN A 228 12.40 10.97 2.92
CA GLN A 228 12.51 9.71 3.65
C GLN A 228 12.76 8.47 2.75
N VAL A 229 12.75 8.65 1.43
CA VAL A 229 12.75 7.54 0.47
C VAL A 229 14.08 7.40 -0.27
N ILE A 230 14.64 8.49 -0.77
CA ILE A 230 15.94 8.48 -1.45
C ILE A 230 17.06 8.51 -0.41
N SER A 231 17.96 7.54 -0.49
CA SER A 231 19.10 7.43 0.42
C SER A 231 20.12 8.55 0.17
N PRO A 232 20.80 9.06 1.21
CA PRO A 232 21.92 10.00 1.03
C PRO A 232 23.01 9.40 0.12
N GLY A 233 23.66 10.22 -0.69
CA GLY A 233 24.72 9.81 -1.61
C GLY A 233 24.26 9.00 -2.83
N ALA A 234 22.95 8.91 -3.08
CA ALA A 234 22.44 8.32 -4.32
C ALA A 234 22.68 9.24 -5.51
N VAL A 235 22.82 8.65 -6.70
CA VAL A 235 22.86 9.40 -7.98
C VAL A 235 21.43 9.65 -8.43
N LEU A 236 20.99 10.91 -8.46
CA LEU A 236 19.66 11.30 -8.87
C LEU A 236 19.62 11.80 -10.30
N CYS A 237 18.98 11.03 -11.19
CA CYS A 237 18.79 11.40 -12.60
C CYS A 237 17.39 11.99 -12.79
N THR A 238 17.31 13.25 -13.24
CA THR A 238 16.04 13.95 -13.48
C THR A 238 16.07 14.68 -14.83
N ASP A 239 14.92 15.17 -15.25
CA ASP A 239 14.87 16.23 -16.25
C ASP A 239 15.45 17.55 -15.70
N ARG A 240 15.29 18.65 -16.43
CA ARG A 240 15.79 19.97 -15.99
C ARG A 240 14.90 20.70 -14.96
N GLU A 241 13.88 20.04 -14.39
CA GLU A 241 13.02 20.71 -13.42
C GLU A 241 13.81 21.14 -12.17
N LYS A 242 13.73 22.43 -11.84
CA LYS A 242 14.49 23.02 -10.75
C LYS A 242 14.06 22.55 -9.36
N ALA A 243 12.87 21.96 -9.25
CA ALA A 243 12.31 21.50 -7.98
C ALA A 243 13.17 20.44 -7.27
N TYR A 244 14.03 19.70 -8.00
CA TYR A 244 14.92 18.68 -7.44
C TYR A 244 16.21 19.23 -6.82
N LEU A 245 16.62 20.44 -7.17
CA LEU A 245 17.88 21.02 -6.70
C LEU A 245 17.97 21.06 -5.18
N ALA A 246 16.93 21.55 -4.52
CA ALA A 246 16.89 21.70 -3.07
C ALA A 246 16.90 20.34 -2.31
N LEU A 247 16.37 19.28 -2.91
CA LEU A 247 16.47 17.92 -2.36
C LEU A 247 17.90 17.37 -2.53
N ALA A 248 18.50 17.57 -3.71
CA ALA A 248 19.85 17.10 -3.99
C ALA A 248 20.87 17.74 -3.07
N GLU A 249 20.80 19.04 -2.87
CA GLU A 249 21.67 19.79 -1.95
C GLU A 249 21.48 19.30 -0.49
N GLN A 250 20.24 19.21 -0.02
CA GLN A 250 19.94 18.78 1.35
C GLN A 250 20.48 17.39 1.69
N LYS A 251 20.46 16.47 0.74
CA LYS A 251 20.82 15.06 0.94
C LYS A 251 22.20 14.68 0.41
N GLY A 252 22.94 15.63 -0.16
CA GLY A 252 24.23 15.36 -0.80
C GLY A 252 24.12 14.35 -1.93
N LEU A 253 23.09 14.52 -2.82
CA LEU A 253 22.88 13.63 -3.96
C LEU A 253 23.72 14.10 -5.16
N ASP A 254 24.28 13.15 -5.90
CA ASP A 254 24.90 13.43 -7.19
C ASP A 254 23.81 13.66 -8.23
N LEU A 255 23.48 14.93 -8.52
CA LEU A 255 22.39 15.30 -9.40
C LEU A 255 22.82 15.31 -10.87
N VAL A 256 22.26 14.40 -11.66
CA VAL A 256 22.43 14.33 -13.12
C VAL A 256 21.16 14.85 -13.80
N ARG A 257 21.29 15.98 -14.50
CA ARG A 257 20.17 16.63 -15.21
C ARG A 257 20.22 16.30 -16.70
N MET A 258 19.13 15.73 -17.19
CA MET A 258 19.01 15.26 -18.57
C MET A 258 18.41 16.34 -19.47
N ASP A 259 18.95 16.52 -20.65
CA ASP A 259 18.38 17.38 -21.68
C ASP A 259 17.67 16.54 -22.73
N THR A 260 16.35 16.71 -22.86
CA THR A 260 15.49 16.15 -23.94
C THR A 260 15.94 14.78 -24.47
N GLY A 261 16.20 13.83 -23.55
CA GLY A 261 16.57 12.45 -23.89
C GLY A 261 18.05 12.20 -24.20
N ARG A 262 18.92 13.21 -24.13
CA ARG A 262 20.38 13.05 -24.26
C ARG A 262 21.05 13.31 -22.92
N CYS A 263 21.81 12.33 -22.44
CA CYS A 263 22.68 12.51 -21.28
C CYS A 263 23.91 13.36 -21.65
N THR A 264 24.12 14.42 -20.90
CA THR A 264 25.35 15.27 -21.07
C THR A 264 26.47 14.82 -20.13
N THR A 265 26.19 13.95 -19.15
CA THR A 265 27.18 13.48 -18.16
C THR A 265 27.33 11.97 -18.30
N ARG A 266 28.57 11.48 -18.54
CA ARG A 266 28.88 10.06 -18.46
C ARG A 266 29.32 9.73 -17.04
N LEU A 267 28.56 8.87 -16.38
CA LEU A 267 29.03 8.15 -15.20
C LEU A 267 29.68 6.84 -15.66
N GLU A 268 30.73 6.40 -14.97
CA GLU A 268 31.47 5.19 -15.32
C GLU A 268 30.55 3.98 -15.53
N GLY A 269 30.53 3.45 -16.73
CA GLY A 269 29.96 2.15 -17.09
C GLY A 269 28.56 2.12 -17.71
N LYS A 270 27.66 3.08 -17.46
CA LYS A 270 26.33 3.17 -18.11
C LYS A 270 25.91 4.63 -18.26
N ALA A 271 25.42 5.00 -19.43
CA ALA A 271 24.82 6.32 -19.64
C ALA A 271 23.58 6.43 -18.70
N PRO A 272 23.54 7.43 -17.79
CA PRO A 272 22.35 7.71 -17.04
C PRO A 272 21.19 8.05 -18.00
N GLY A 273 19.96 7.71 -17.62
CA GLY A 273 18.78 7.90 -18.45
C GLY A 273 17.56 8.17 -17.61
N ILE A 274 16.45 8.47 -18.25
CA ILE A 274 15.12 8.59 -17.64
C ILE A 274 14.14 7.57 -18.27
N GLN A 275 14.65 6.50 -18.83
CA GLN A 275 13.83 5.53 -19.55
C GLN A 275 13.05 4.62 -18.58
N ARG A 276 13.66 4.28 -17.43
CA ARG A 276 13.01 3.46 -16.40
C ARG A 276 11.81 4.21 -15.79
N ILE A 277 11.98 5.49 -15.49
CA ILE A 277 10.88 6.29 -14.93
C ILE A 277 9.76 6.46 -15.94
N ASN A 278 10.05 6.66 -17.22
CA ASN A 278 9.03 6.70 -18.27
C ASN A 278 8.27 5.38 -18.39
N ALA A 279 8.96 4.24 -18.29
CA ALA A 279 8.30 2.92 -18.22
C ALA A 279 7.41 2.79 -16.98
N CYS A 280 7.87 3.25 -15.81
CA CYS A 280 7.07 3.28 -14.59
C CYS A 280 5.82 4.14 -14.72
N HIS A 281 5.90 5.31 -15.36
CA HIS A 281 4.74 6.15 -15.64
C HIS A 281 3.70 5.44 -16.50
N ASN A 282 4.13 4.73 -17.54
CA ASN A 282 3.24 3.97 -18.41
C ASN A 282 2.55 2.83 -17.65
N VAL A 283 3.31 2.09 -16.82
CA VAL A 283 2.78 1.02 -15.98
C VAL A 283 1.76 1.56 -14.98
N LEU A 284 2.08 2.67 -14.29
CA LEU A 284 1.20 3.30 -13.30
C LEU A 284 -0.10 3.83 -13.95
N LYS A 285 0.02 4.53 -15.09
CA LYS A 285 -1.16 5.00 -15.83
C LYS A 285 -2.03 3.85 -16.33
N GLY A 286 -1.42 2.78 -16.85
CA GLY A 286 -2.11 1.55 -17.25
C GLY A 286 -2.82 0.87 -16.09
N PHE A 287 -2.17 0.80 -14.92
CA PHE A 287 -2.74 0.25 -13.70
C PHE A 287 -3.98 1.03 -13.23
N ILE A 288 -3.90 2.37 -13.15
CA ILE A 288 -5.03 3.21 -12.74
C ILE A 288 -6.19 3.13 -13.76
N ARG A 289 -5.88 3.09 -15.06
CA ARG A 289 -6.88 2.99 -16.15
C ARG A 289 -7.71 1.71 -16.03
N ARG A 290 -7.12 0.59 -15.60
CA ARG A 290 -7.83 -0.70 -15.43
C ARG A 290 -9.04 -0.59 -14.49
N PHE A 291 -9.03 0.31 -13.53
CA PHE A 291 -10.13 0.51 -12.58
C PHE A 291 -11.18 1.51 -13.06
N HIS A 292 -11.11 1.92 -14.34
CA HIS A 292 -12.04 2.90 -14.95
C HIS A 292 -12.17 4.20 -14.14
N GLY A 293 -11.04 4.68 -13.66
CA GLY A 293 -10.91 5.88 -12.83
C GLY A 293 -10.95 5.58 -11.33
N VAL A 294 -9.98 6.14 -10.64
CA VAL A 294 -9.84 6.09 -9.19
C VAL A 294 -10.13 7.49 -8.64
N SER A 295 -10.93 7.58 -7.58
CA SER A 295 -11.15 8.87 -6.89
C SER A 295 -9.84 9.42 -6.35
N THR A 296 -9.65 10.74 -6.44
CA THR A 296 -8.45 11.40 -5.89
C THR A 296 -8.24 11.09 -4.41
N LYS A 297 -9.32 10.93 -3.64
CA LYS A 297 -9.24 10.53 -2.21
C LYS A 297 -8.63 9.16 -1.94
N HIS A 298 -8.51 8.32 -2.96
CA HIS A 298 -7.94 6.97 -2.87
C HIS A 298 -6.69 6.78 -3.74
N LEU A 299 -6.31 7.81 -4.49
CA LEU A 299 -5.24 7.72 -5.48
C LEU A 299 -3.91 7.27 -4.86
N GLU A 300 -3.53 7.84 -3.71
CA GLU A 300 -2.30 7.46 -2.99
C GLU A 300 -2.26 5.97 -2.65
N SER A 301 -3.34 5.41 -2.14
CA SER A 301 -3.42 4.00 -1.79
C SER A 301 -3.28 3.07 -3.00
N TYR A 302 -3.84 3.46 -4.15
CA TYR A 302 -3.69 2.69 -5.39
C TYR A 302 -2.30 2.80 -5.98
N ILE A 303 -1.66 3.96 -5.86
CA ILE A 303 -0.26 4.17 -6.27
C ILE A 303 0.65 3.28 -5.42
N ALA A 304 0.52 3.32 -4.10
CA ALA A 304 1.29 2.47 -3.18
C ALA A 304 1.11 0.96 -3.50
N TRP A 305 -0.09 0.55 -3.85
CA TRP A 305 -0.34 -0.82 -4.30
C TRP A 305 0.40 -1.15 -5.61
N ASN A 306 0.37 -0.26 -6.60
CA ASN A 306 1.12 -0.44 -7.84
C ASN A 306 2.62 -0.55 -7.57
N ASP A 307 3.18 0.32 -6.73
CA ASP A 307 4.60 0.38 -6.42
C ASP A 307 5.08 -0.91 -5.75
N LEU A 308 4.28 -1.46 -4.82
CA LEU A 308 4.55 -2.78 -4.22
C LEU A 308 4.60 -3.89 -5.27
N ILE A 309 3.66 -3.91 -6.22
CA ILE A 309 3.65 -4.92 -7.28
C ILE A 309 4.85 -4.76 -8.22
N VAL A 310 5.18 -3.53 -8.60
CA VAL A 310 6.29 -3.24 -9.53
C VAL A 310 7.62 -3.59 -8.89
N SER A 311 7.85 -3.18 -7.65
CA SER A 311 9.08 -3.43 -6.91
C SER A 311 9.33 -4.92 -6.64
N ASN A 312 8.27 -5.74 -6.58
CA ASN A 312 8.35 -7.17 -6.26
C ASN A 312 7.90 -8.08 -7.42
N ARG A 313 7.92 -7.58 -8.66
CA ARG A 313 7.38 -8.32 -9.82
C ARG A 313 8.02 -9.70 -10.05
N ARG A 314 9.28 -9.90 -9.64
CA ARG A 314 10.01 -11.19 -9.77
C ARG A 314 9.65 -12.17 -8.65
N GLN A 315 9.11 -11.71 -7.54
CA GLN A 315 8.79 -12.49 -6.33
C GLN A 315 7.32 -12.35 -5.94
N ARG A 316 6.43 -12.36 -6.91
CA ARG A 316 5.01 -12.06 -6.72
C ARG A 316 4.30 -13.02 -5.76
N SER A 317 4.62 -14.31 -5.84
CA SER A 317 4.09 -15.33 -4.91
C SER A 317 4.52 -15.02 -3.48
N GLU A 318 5.80 -14.76 -3.27
CA GLU A 318 6.36 -14.42 -1.96
C GLU A 318 5.77 -13.11 -1.43
N LEU A 319 5.63 -12.09 -2.27
CA LEU A 319 4.94 -10.85 -1.91
C LEU A 319 3.51 -11.11 -1.41
N THR A 320 2.74 -11.95 -2.12
CA THR A 320 1.36 -12.26 -1.70
C THR A 320 1.32 -12.89 -0.32
N LYS A 321 2.26 -13.77 -0.01
CA LYS A 321 2.41 -14.40 1.30
C LYS A 321 2.74 -13.38 2.40
N GLN A 322 3.73 -12.55 2.17
CA GLN A 322 4.13 -11.48 3.10
C GLN A 322 2.99 -10.51 3.37
N LEU A 323 2.24 -10.12 2.33
CA LEU A 323 1.09 -9.23 2.46
C LEU A 323 -0.05 -9.89 3.25
N LEU A 324 -0.30 -11.18 3.06
CA LEU A 324 -1.31 -11.90 3.85
C LEU A 324 -0.93 -11.90 5.34
N GLY A 325 0.31 -12.24 5.67
CA GLY A 325 0.82 -12.17 7.03
C GLY A 325 0.69 -10.77 7.63
N HIS A 326 1.07 -9.74 6.87
CA HIS A 326 0.94 -8.34 7.31
C HIS A 326 -0.51 -7.95 7.58
N ILE A 327 -1.45 -8.27 6.69
CA ILE A 327 -2.88 -7.96 6.83
C ILE A 327 -3.48 -8.65 8.06
N LEU A 328 -3.13 -9.89 8.30
CA LEU A 328 -3.61 -10.66 9.45
C LEU A 328 -3.08 -10.11 10.77
N CYS A 329 -1.86 -9.59 10.79
CA CYS A 329 -1.15 -9.16 12.00
C CYS A 329 -1.15 -7.65 12.24
N ALA A 330 -1.39 -6.83 11.20
CA ALA A 330 -1.43 -5.38 11.32
C ALA A 330 -2.46 -4.93 12.36
N ARG A 331 -2.05 -4.04 13.27
CA ARG A 331 -2.93 -3.47 14.31
C ARG A 331 -3.77 -2.30 13.77
N ILE A 332 -4.40 -2.51 12.62
CA ILE A 332 -5.19 -1.49 11.91
C ILE A 332 -6.65 -1.90 11.88
N THR A 333 -7.50 -1.11 12.49
CA THR A 333 -8.96 -1.24 12.37
C THR A 333 -9.50 -0.05 11.59
N ARG A 334 -10.21 -0.32 10.51
CA ARG A 334 -10.90 0.69 9.70
C ARG A 334 -12.38 0.37 9.61
N TYR A 335 -13.20 1.38 9.81
CA TYR A 335 -14.64 1.27 9.60
C TYR A 335 -15.02 1.77 8.20
N ASN A 336 -16.07 1.19 7.62
CA ASN A 336 -16.55 1.60 6.30
C ASN A 336 -16.88 3.11 6.24
N ARG A 337 -17.42 3.66 7.34
CA ARG A 337 -17.73 5.09 7.47
C ARG A 337 -16.48 5.98 7.39
N GLU A 338 -15.33 5.52 7.88
CA GLU A 338 -14.07 6.27 7.83
C GLU A 338 -13.54 6.33 6.40
N ILE A 339 -13.67 5.23 5.66
CA ILE A 339 -13.28 5.15 4.25
C ILE A 339 -14.15 6.09 3.42
N SER A 340 -15.48 6.14 3.66
CA SER A 340 -16.40 7.01 2.91
C SER A 340 -16.20 8.49 3.23
N LYS A 341 -15.83 8.83 4.45
CA LYS A 341 -15.64 10.22 4.93
C LYS A 341 -14.25 10.79 4.64
N ARG A 342 -13.38 10.09 3.93
CA ARG A 342 -12.07 10.64 3.53
C ARG A 342 -12.25 11.94 2.76
N PRO A 343 -11.35 12.95 2.98
CA PRO A 343 -11.36 14.18 2.19
C PRO A 343 -11.32 13.87 0.70
N ALA A 344 -12.06 14.64 -0.11
CA ALA A 344 -12.12 14.41 -1.55
C ALA A 344 -10.74 14.57 -2.23
N ILE A 345 -9.90 15.46 -1.69
CA ILE A 345 -8.53 15.73 -2.13
C ILE A 345 -7.62 15.75 -0.89
N PRO A 346 -7.13 14.59 -0.43
CA PRO A 346 -6.25 14.50 0.75
C PRO A 346 -4.79 14.77 0.36
N LEU A 347 -4.52 15.90 -0.27
CA LEU A 347 -3.18 16.27 -0.71
C LEU A 347 -2.48 17.13 0.35
N PHE A 348 -1.15 17.13 0.31
CA PHE A 348 -0.32 17.95 1.17
C PHE A 348 -0.71 19.44 1.03
N LYS A 349 -1.13 20.03 2.12
CA LYS A 349 -1.23 21.49 2.24
C LYS A 349 0.12 21.97 2.76
N ALA A 350 0.86 22.73 1.95
CA ALA A 350 2.03 23.42 2.46
C ALA A 350 1.62 24.25 3.68
N ALA A 351 2.38 24.18 4.76
CA ALA A 351 2.15 25.01 5.95
C ALA A 351 2.19 26.48 5.50
N GLY A 352 1.03 27.15 5.49
CA GLY A 352 0.92 28.56 5.09
C GLY A 352 -0.10 28.90 4.00
N ALA A 353 -0.80 27.93 3.40
CA ALA A 353 -1.94 28.23 2.50
C ALA A 353 -3.24 28.18 3.33
N GLN A 354 -3.68 29.36 3.82
CA GLN A 354 -5.05 29.60 4.28
C GLN A 354 -5.99 29.73 3.10
#